data_9f2783fe8793166015755f5a198f87cd
#
_entry.id   9f2783fe8793166015755f5a198f87cd
#
_cell.length_a   1.000
_cell.length_b   1.000
_cell.length_c   1.000
_cell.angle_alpha   90.00
_cell.angle_beta   90.00
_cell.angle_gamma   90.00
#
_symmetry.space_group_name_H-M   'P 1'
#
loop_
_entity.id
_entity.type
_entity.pdbx_description
1 polymer ?
#
loop_
_entity_poly.entity_id
_entity_poly.type
_entity_poly.pdbx_seq_one_letter_code
_entity_poly.pdbx_strand_id
1 'polypeptide(L)'
;MMEIFDKILPFALMADTMQWLAFGFNILYVILAARGNAWCWVWGFFGTFFQFIVCLDADLKSDAALQIYYSFSAIYGWVSWQKKDSVVLPVSSLPLSTHVKIGLLGIALAIPLGFYWHMAAFRYAAASLTAFSILTTFLTARKILESWIYWMVIDLSYMLIYFERDKYLLAILSLIYFAFSIRGYFNWKKMFSFGQKKTASDMRRFQNNKL
;
A
#
# COMPACT_ATOMS: atom_id res chain seq x y z
N MET A 1 10.05 17.53 -21.90
CA MET A 1 10.49 17.59 -20.48
C MET A 1 10.12 18.93 -19.84
N MET A 2 10.44 20.06 -20.46
CA MET A 2 10.10 21.42 -19.99
C MET A 2 8.59 21.63 -19.88
N GLU A 3 7.81 21.22 -20.89
CA GLU A 3 6.35 21.36 -20.92
C GLU A 3 5.63 20.61 -19.77
N ILE A 4 6.16 19.46 -19.34
CA ILE A 4 5.64 18.72 -18.18
C ILE A 4 6.01 19.44 -16.88
N PHE A 5 7.22 19.99 -16.80
CA PHE A 5 7.67 20.76 -15.64
C PHE A 5 6.83 22.04 -15.45
N ASP A 6 6.51 22.77 -16.55
CA ASP A 6 5.67 23.97 -16.53
C ASP A 6 4.22 23.66 -16.11
N LYS A 7 3.74 22.44 -16.35
CA LYS A 7 2.41 21.99 -15.89
C LYS A 7 2.42 21.55 -14.41
N ILE A 8 3.52 20.99 -13.92
CA ILE A 8 3.62 20.47 -12.54
C ILE A 8 3.90 21.60 -11.55
N LEU A 9 4.77 22.55 -11.91
CA LEU A 9 5.22 23.60 -11.00
C LEU A 9 4.08 24.43 -10.39
N PRO A 10 3.05 24.87 -11.12
CA PRO A 10 1.93 25.59 -10.52
C PRO A 10 1.17 24.76 -9.51
N PHE A 11 0.93 23.46 -9.79
CA PHE A 11 0.25 22.56 -8.82
C PHE A 11 1.07 22.32 -7.57
N ALA A 12 2.38 22.19 -7.70
CA ALA A 12 3.27 22.04 -6.55
C ALA A 12 3.32 23.29 -5.68
N LEU A 13 3.26 24.48 -6.28
CA LEU A 13 3.24 25.77 -5.57
C LEU A 13 1.88 26.06 -4.91
N MET A 14 0.78 25.52 -5.46
CA MET A 14 -0.59 25.68 -4.92
C MET A 14 -0.95 24.59 -3.89
N ALA A 15 -0.14 23.54 -3.75
CA ALA A 15 -0.38 22.51 -2.76
C ALA A 15 -0.26 23.09 -1.34
N ASP A 16 -1.32 22.92 -0.55
CA ASP A 16 -1.34 23.35 0.85
C ASP A 16 -0.32 22.58 1.68
N THR A 17 0.10 23.17 2.80
CA THR A 17 1.01 22.56 3.77
C THR A 17 0.59 21.16 4.17
N MET A 18 -0.73 20.91 4.32
CA MET A 18 -1.28 19.60 4.67
C MET A 18 -1.01 18.54 3.59
N GLN A 19 -1.08 18.93 2.31
CA GLN A 19 -0.77 18.03 1.20
C GLN A 19 0.72 17.63 1.19
N TRP A 20 1.61 18.59 1.46
CA TRP A 20 3.05 18.31 1.54
C TRP A 20 3.40 17.43 2.74
N LEU A 21 2.76 17.65 3.89
CA LEU A 21 2.92 16.78 5.05
C LEU A 21 2.42 15.35 4.75
N ALA A 22 1.22 15.22 4.18
CA ALA A 22 0.69 13.92 3.77
C ALA A 22 1.64 13.22 2.79
N PHE A 23 2.15 13.93 1.78
CA PHE A 23 3.12 13.41 0.81
C PHE A 23 4.39 12.91 1.49
N GLY A 24 5.02 13.72 2.34
CA GLY A 24 6.27 13.38 3.02
C GLY A 24 6.13 12.17 3.94
N PHE A 25 5.07 12.11 4.76
CA PHE A 25 4.81 10.96 5.63
C PHE A 25 4.50 9.68 4.86
N ASN A 26 3.78 9.76 3.75
CA ASN A 26 3.50 8.62 2.90
C ASN A 26 4.76 8.09 2.18
N ILE A 27 5.69 8.95 1.80
CA ILE A 27 7.01 8.53 1.27
C ILE A 27 7.82 7.81 2.35
N LEU A 28 7.86 8.33 3.59
CA LEU A 28 8.51 7.65 4.71
C LEU A 28 7.87 6.28 4.99
N TYR A 29 6.53 6.21 4.93
CA TYR A 29 5.82 4.95 5.06
C TYR A 29 6.31 3.92 4.06
N VAL A 30 6.28 4.20 2.76
CA VAL A 30 6.60 3.20 1.73
C VAL A 30 8.08 2.79 1.77
N ILE A 31 9.01 3.72 2.07
CA ILE A 31 10.44 3.40 2.23
C ILE A 31 10.66 2.42 3.38
N LEU A 32 10.06 2.66 4.53
CA LEU A 32 10.22 1.82 5.72
C LEU A 32 9.47 0.48 5.56
N ALA A 33 8.29 0.49 4.94
CA ALA A 33 7.54 -0.73 4.62
C ALA A 33 8.34 -1.65 3.70
N ALA A 34 8.97 -1.12 2.65
CA ALA A 34 9.84 -1.87 1.76
C ALA A 34 11.05 -2.48 2.48
N ARG A 35 11.49 -1.90 3.59
CA ARG A 35 12.56 -2.43 4.47
C ARG A 35 12.03 -3.40 5.53
N GLY A 36 10.71 -3.63 5.61
CA GLY A 36 10.08 -4.46 6.62
C GLY A 36 10.12 -3.88 8.03
N ASN A 37 10.35 -2.56 8.16
CA ASN A 37 10.45 -1.87 9.42
C ASN A 37 9.06 -1.45 9.94
N ALA A 38 8.72 -1.86 11.18
CA ALA A 38 7.41 -1.58 11.77
C ALA A 38 7.09 -0.09 11.91
N TRP A 39 8.09 0.78 12.04
CA TRP A 39 7.89 2.23 12.09
C TRP A 39 7.18 2.81 10.86
N CYS A 40 7.12 2.06 9.74
CA CYS A 40 6.34 2.48 8.59
C CYS A 40 4.89 2.79 8.97
N TRP A 41 4.28 2.01 9.84
CA TRP A 41 2.89 2.17 10.23
C TRP A 41 2.62 3.46 11.02
N VAL A 42 3.60 3.92 11.82
CA VAL A 42 3.51 5.21 12.52
C VAL A 42 3.49 6.36 11.50
N TRP A 43 4.42 6.34 10.55
CA TRP A 43 4.46 7.36 9.49
C TRP A 43 3.26 7.26 8.54
N GLY A 44 2.79 6.05 8.26
CA GLY A 44 1.56 5.81 7.51
C GLY A 44 0.34 6.40 8.22
N PHE A 45 0.22 6.26 9.54
CA PHE A 45 -0.85 6.86 10.32
C PHE A 45 -0.88 8.39 10.17
N PHE A 46 0.25 9.06 10.32
CA PHE A 46 0.33 10.51 10.12
C PHE A 46 0.02 10.89 8.66
N GLY A 47 0.53 10.13 7.69
CA GLY A 47 0.24 10.34 6.28
C GLY A 47 -1.26 10.30 5.98
N THR A 48 -1.95 9.27 6.47
CA THR A 48 -3.40 9.13 6.29
C THR A 48 -4.19 10.18 7.07
N PHE A 49 -3.71 10.60 8.24
CA PHE A 49 -4.34 11.66 9.04
C PHE A 49 -4.34 13.00 8.28
N PHE A 50 -3.19 13.43 7.75
CA PHE A 50 -3.12 14.65 6.96
C PHE A 50 -3.91 14.53 5.64
N GLN A 51 -3.86 13.37 5.00
CA GLN A 51 -4.65 13.12 3.78
C GLN A 51 -6.16 13.17 4.07
N PHE A 52 -6.61 12.73 5.25
CA PHE A 52 -8.00 12.83 5.67
C PHE A 52 -8.45 14.29 5.74
N ILE A 53 -7.64 15.18 6.33
CA ILE A 53 -7.93 16.64 6.39
C ILE A 53 -8.04 17.20 4.98
N VAL A 54 -7.08 16.89 4.09
CA VAL A 54 -7.10 17.33 2.68
C VAL A 54 -8.38 16.85 1.96
N CYS A 55 -8.81 15.61 2.21
CA CYS A 55 -10.03 15.08 1.61
C CYS A 55 -11.30 15.79 2.13
N LEU A 56 -11.34 16.17 3.41
CA LEU A 56 -12.48 16.92 3.97
C LEU A 56 -12.56 18.32 3.38
N ASP A 57 -11.44 19.03 3.29
CA ASP A 57 -11.38 20.39 2.71
C ASP A 57 -11.80 20.39 1.23
N ALA A 58 -11.51 19.30 0.51
CA ALA A 58 -11.91 19.12 -0.88
C ALA A 58 -13.33 18.53 -1.07
N ASP A 59 -14.11 18.35 0.00
CA ASP A 59 -15.44 17.68 0.01
C ASP A 59 -15.44 16.27 -0.59
N LEU A 60 -14.30 15.56 -0.50
CA LEU A 60 -14.10 14.20 -0.99
C LEU A 60 -14.43 13.16 0.11
N LYS A 61 -15.73 13.05 0.45
CA LYS A 61 -16.20 12.23 1.59
C LYS A 61 -15.83 10.75 1.47
N SER A 62 -15.89 10.19 0.27
CA SER A 62 -15.52 8.77 0.03
C SER A 62 -14.03 8.52 0.27
N ASP A 63 -13.19 9.44 -0.20
CA ASP A 63 -11.74 9.33 0.00
C ASP A 63 -11.38 9.57 1.47
N ALA A 64 -12.05 10.49 2.17
CA ALA A 64 -11.91 10.69 3.61
C ALA A 64 -12.26 9.40 4.39
N ALA A 65 -13.36 8.72 4.04
CA ALA A 65 -13.71 7.44 4.65
C ALA A 65 -12.63 6.37 4.44
N LEU A 66 -12.00 6.34 3.26
CA LEU A 66 -10.88 5.45 2.96
C LEU A 66 -9.65 5.76 3.83
N GLN A 67 -9.36 7.03 4.12
CA GLN A 67 -8.27 7.40 5.02
C GLN A 67 -8.52 6.93 6.47
N ILE A 68 -9.77 6.91 6.92
CA ILE A 68 -10.14 6.31 8.21
C ILE A 68 -9.78 4.82 8.23
N TYR A 69 -10.15 4.08 7.18
CA TYR A 69 -9.77 2.67 7.06
C TYR A 69 -8.24 2.48 7.09
N TYR A 70 -7.48 3.30 6.37
CA TYR A 70 -6.02 3.19 6.37
C TYR A 70 -5.41 3.55 7.72
N SER A 71 -5.99 4.49 8.49
CA SER A 71 -5.56 4.81 9.84
C SER A 71 -5.74 3.62 10.80
N PHE A 72 -6.89 2.93 10.74
CA PHE A 72 -7.08 1.68 11.50
C PHE A 72 -6.13 0.57 11.03
N SER A 73 -5.90 0.45 9.73
CA SER A 73 -4.95 -0.51 9.19
C SER A 73 -3.52 -0.22 9.64
N ALA A 74 -3.14 1.06 9.82
CA ALA A 74 -1.84 1.45 10.34
C ALA A 74 -1.67 1.02 11.81
N ILE A 75 -2.70 1.20 12.64
CA ILE A 75 -2.69 0.72 14.03
C ILE A 75 -2.57 -0.81 14.06
N TYR A 76 -3.39 -1.51 13.26
CA TYR A 76 -3.32 -2.97 13.16
C TYR A 76 -1.95 -3.46 12.69
N GLY A 77 -1.39 -2.84 11.65
CA GLY A 77 -0.09 -3.18 11.10
C GLY A 77 1.04 -2.94 12.10
N TRP A 78 0.99 -1.81 12.84
CA TRP A 78 1.93 -1.53 13.92
C TRP A 78 1.94 -2.64 14.96
N VAL A 79 0.77 -2.99 15.52
CA VAL A 79 0.62 -4.06 16.51
C VAL A 79 1.09 -5.41 15.95
N SER A 80 0.73 -5.72 14.71
CA SER A 80 1.08 -6.99 14.06
C SER A 80 2.57 -7.14 13.79
N TRP A 81 3.29 -6.03 13.55
CA TRP A 81 4.72 -6.05 13.22
C TRP A 81 5.62 -5.89 14.46
N GLN A 82 5.05 -5.60 15.63
CA GLN A 82 5.80 -5.60 16.88
C GLN A 82 6.32 -7.01 17.18
N LYS A 83 7.46 -7.08 17.86
CA LYS A 83 7.98 -8.35 18.37
C LYS A 83 7.02 -8.90 19.40
N LYS A 84 6.53 -10.11 19.17
CA LYS A 84 5.80 -10.88 20.16
C LYS A 84 6.69 -12.05 20.60
N ASP A 85 6.97 -12.14 21.90
CA ASP A 85 7.84 -13.19 22.48
C ASP A 85 9.21 -13.30 21.77
N SER A 86 9.85 -12.15 21.49
CA SER A 86 11.13 -12.04 20.78
C SER A 86 11.10 -12.47 19.28
N VAL A 87 9.94 -12.81 18.75
CA VAL A 87 9.77 -13.21 17.34
C VAL A 87 9.18 -12.05 16.54
N VAL A 88 9.86 -11.67 15.46
CA VAL A 88 9.34 -10.71 14.49
C VAL A 88 8.43 -11.44 13.51
N LEU A 89 7.27 -10.86 13.16
CA LEU A 89 6.38 -11.42 12.15
C LEU A 89 7.18 -11.69 10.83
N PRO A 90 7.31 -12.96 10.40
CA PRO A 90 8.06 -13.30 9.22
C PRO A 90 7.29 -12.90 7.95
N VAL A 91 8.03 -12.67 6.86
CA VAL A 91 7.42 -12.56 5.54
C VAL A 91 6.93 -13.95 5.13
N SER A 92 5.69 -14.04 4.66
CA SER A 92 5.06 -15.28 4.20
C SER A 92 4.51 -15.12 2.79
N SER A 93 4.19 -16.22 2.15
CA SER A 93 3.63 -16.29 0.80
C SER A 93 2.32 -17.08 0.85
N LEU A 94 1.36 -16.72 0.02
CA LEU A 94 0.06 -17.38 -0.06
C LEU A 94 -0.02 -18.28 -1.32
N PRO A 95 -0.77 -19.39 -1.24
CA PRO A 95 -0.99 -20.24 -2.40
C PRO A 95 -1.90 -19.55 -3.43
N LEU A 96 -1.76 -19.93 -4.71
CA LEU A 96 -2.52 -19.35 -5.83
C LEU A 96 -4.04 -19.40 -5.59
N SER A 97 -4.55 -20.47 -4.98
CA SER A 97 -5.98 -20.60 -4.64
C SER A 97 -6.50 -19.48 -3.74
N THR A 98 -5.65 -18.97 -2.83
CA THR A 98 -6.00 -17.83 -1.97
C THR A 98 -6.01 -16.53 -2.77
N HIS A 99 -5.09 -16.35 -3.73
CA HIS A 99 -5.09 -15.18 -4.61
C HIS A 99 -6.33 -15.13 -5.49
N VAL A 100 -6.81 -16.28 -5.99
CA VAL A 100 -8.09 -16.37 -6.70
C VAL A 100 -9.25 -15.91 -5.81
N LYS A 101 -9.32 -16.36 -4.55
CA LYS A 101 -10.34 -15.91 -3.58
C LYS A 101 -10.27 -14.41 -3.32
N ILE A 102 -9.05 -13.86 -3.17
CA ILE A 102 -8.83 -12.42 -3.00
C ILE A 102 -9.32 -11.65 -4.24
N GLY A 103 -9.02 -12.15 -5.44
CA GLY A 103 -9.49 -11.58 -6.70
C GLY A 103 -11.02 -11.55 -6.78
N LEU A 104 -11.69 -12.67 -6.48
CA LEU A 104 -13.15 -12.76 -6.44
C LEU A 104 -13.76 -11.81 -5.39
N LEU A 105 -13.16 -11.72 -4.19
CA LEU A 105 -13.58 -10.79 -3.16
C LEU A 105 -13.41 -9.34 -3.60
N GLY A 106 -12.29 -9.00 -4.24
CA GLY A 106 -12.03 -7.66 -4.78
C GLY A 106 -13.09 -7.25 -5.80
N ILE A 107 -13.44 -8.15 -6.72
CA ILE A 107 -14.52 -7.92 -7.71
C ILE A 107 -15.88 -7.77 -7.00
N ALA A 108 -16.18 -8.62 -6.04
CA ALA A 108 -17.44 -8.57 -5.28
C ALA A 108 -17.60 -7.26 -4.50
N LEU A 109 -16.50 -6.68 -4.01
CA LEU A 109 -16.49 -5.35 -3.35
C LEU A 109 -16.55 -4.20 -4.37
N ALA A 110 -15.89 -4.33 -5.51
CA ALA A 110 -15.83 -3.29 -6.53
C ALA A 110 -17.20 -3.01 -7.17
N ILE A 111 -18.03 -4.03 -7.36
CA ILE A 111 -19.36 -3.90 -7.99
C ILE A 111 -20.26 -2.92 -7.22
N PRO A 112 -20.54 -3.11 -5.92
CA PRO A 112 -21.39 -2.17 -5.16
C PRO A 112 -20.76 -0.79 -5.03
N LEU A 113 -19.44 -0.68 -4.89
CA LEU A 113 -18.74 0.61 -4.88
C LEU A 113 -18.90 1.34 -6.21
N GLY A 114 -18.80 0.65 -7.33
CA GLY A 114 -19.00 1.23 -8.67
C GLY A 114 -20.45 1.69 -8.89
N PHE A 115 -21.44 1.01 -8.32
CA PHE A 115 -22.83 1.47 -8.32
C PHE A 115 -23.02 2.73 -7.46
N TYR A 116 -22.41 2.79 -6.30
CA TYR A 116 -22.46 3.95 -5.41
C TYR A 116 -21.84 5.19 -6.08
N TRP A 117 -20.75 5.04 -6.81
CA TRP A 117 -20.06 6.13 -7.52
C TRP A 117 -20.58 6.37 -8.94
N HIS A 118 -21.87 6.18 -9.18
CA HIS A 118 -22.51 6.23 -10.51
C HIS A 118 -22.24 7.49 -11.34
N MET A 119 -21.91 8.62 -10.69
CA MET A 119 -21.60 9.89 -11.35
C MET A 119 -20.12 10.05 -11.73
N ALA A 120 -19.23 9.18 -11.29
CA ALA A 120 -17.80 9.31 -11.54
C ALA A 120 -17.42 8.70 -12.90
N ALA A 121 -16.63 9.43 -13.69
CA ALA A 121 -15.94 8.86 -14.84
C ALA A 121 -15.02 7.71 -14.35
N PHE A 122 -14.98 6.60 -15.09
CA PHE A 122 -14.20 5.41 -14.72
C PHE A 122 -14.59 4.78 -13.36
N ARG A 123 -15.86 4.94 -12.95
CA ARG A 123 -16.37 4.51 -11.64
C ARG A 123 -15.97 3.07 -11.25
N TYR A 124 -16.07 2.12 -12.17
CA TYR A 124 -15.71 0.73 -11.89
C TYR A 124 -14.19 0.52 -11.76
N ALA A 125 -13.40 1.27 -12.53
CA ALA A 125 -11.95 1.23 -12.38
C ALA A 125 -11.52 1.80 -11.02
N ALA A 126 -12.03 2.97 -10.63
CA ALA A 126 -11.77 3.57 -9.33
C ALA A 126 -12.25 2.68 -8.18
N ALA A 127 -13.47 2.12 -8.28
CA ALA A 127 -14.02 1.20 -7.30
C ALA A 127 -13.18 -0.08 -7.15
N SER A 128 -12.71 -0.64 -8.28
CA SER A 128 -11.81 -1.80 -8.26
C SER A 128 -10.49 -1.47 -7.59
N LEU A 129 -9.86 -0.36 -7.94
CA LEU A 129 -8.60 0.07 -7.32
C LEU A 129 -8.78 0.27 -5.81
N THR A 130 -9.87 0.90 -5.36
CA THR A 130 -10.18 1.06 -3.95
C THR A 130 -10.36 -0.29 -3.24
N ALA A 131 -11.16 -1.19 -3.80
CA ALA A 131 -11.40 -2.51 -3.22
C ALA A 131 -10.08 -3.31 -3.10
N PHE A 132 -9.27 -3.33 -4.15
CA PHE A 132 -7.98 -4.02 -4.13
C PHE A 132 -6.97 -3.33 -3.22
N SER A 133 -6.97 -1.99 -3.09
CA SER A 133 -6.11 -1.27 -2.14
C SER A 133 -6.44 -1.65 -0.69
N ILE A 134 -7.72 -1.77 -0.34
CA ILE A 134 -8.18 -2.22 0.97
C ILE A 134 -7.63 -3.62 1.27
N LEU A 135 -7.84 -4.58 0.36
CA LEU A 135 -7.37 -5.95 0.53
C LEU A 135 -5.84 -6.02 0.59
N THR A 136 -5.15 -5.28 -0.27
CA THR A 136 -3.69 -5.27 -0.33
C THR A 136 -3.06 -4.67 0.91
N THR A 137 -3.65 -3.61 1.49
CA THR A 137 -3.20 -3.04 2.77
C THR A 137 -3.25 -4.08 3.88
N PHE A 138 -4.32 -4.87 3.94
CA PHE A 138 -4.42 -5.98 4.90
C PHE A 138 -3.35 -7.05 4.66
N LEU A 139 -3.10 -7.43 3.40
CA LEU A 139 -2.01 -8.38 3.06
C LEU A 139 -0.65 -7.83 3.47
N THR A 140 -0.39 -6.54 3.26
CA THR A 140 0.84 -5.87 3.68
C THR A 140 0.99 -5.91 5.20
N ALA A 141 -0.08 -5.64 5.94
CA ALA A 141 -0.08 -5.71 7.40
C ALA A 141 0.18 -7.14 7.93
N ARG A 142 -0.16 -8.17 7.16
CA ARG A 142 0.15 -9.58 7.45
C ARG A 142 1.52 -10.04 6.92
N LYS A 143 2.32 -9.13 6.36
CA LYS A 143 3.61 -9.40 5.70
C LYS A 143 3.53 -10.48 4.61
N ILE A 144 2.49 -10.44 3.79
CA ILE A 144 2.36 -11.31 2.62
C ILE A 144 3.20 -10.74 1.47
N LEU A 145 4.13 -11.54 0.94
CA LEU A 145 5.09 -11.13 -0.10
C LEU A 145 4.38 -10.56 -1.35
N GLU A 146 3.33 -11.24 -1.80
CA GLU A 146 2.60 -10.92 -3.02
C GLU A 146 1.81 -9.60 -2.92
N SER A 147 1.67 -9.02 -1.73
CA SER A 147 1.06 -7.68 -1.57
C SER A 147 1.78 -6.63 -2.40
N TRP A 148 3.09 -6.76 -2.59
CA TRP A 148 3.88 -5.84 -3.43
C TRP A 148 3.51 -5.94 -4.91
N ILE A 149 3.16 -7.14 -5.41
CA ILE A 149 2.69 -7.34 -6.79
C ILE A 149 1.35 -6.65 -7.00
N TYR A 150 0.44 -6.75 -6.03
CA TYR A 150 -0.83 -6.02 -6.07
C TYR A 150 -0.59 -4.51 -6.07
N TRP A 151 0.31 -4.01 -5.21
CA TRP A 151 0.67 -2.59 -5.18
C TRP A 151 1.25 -2.11 -6.51
N MET A 152 2.12 -2.89 -7.18
CA MET A 152 2.64 -2.53 -8.50
C MET A 152 1.51 -2.28 -9.52
N VAL A 153 0.51 -3.17 -9.55
CA VAL A 153 -0.64 -3.03 -10.46
C VAL A 153 -1.50 -1.82 -10.08
N ILE A 154 -1.78 -1.65 -8.79
CA ILE A 154 -2.61 -0.55 -8.27
C ILE A 154 -1.93 0.80 -8.55
N ASP A 155 -0.66 0.95 -8.20
CA ASP A 155 0.10 2.20 -8.34
C ASP A 155 0.23 2.60 -9.81
N LEU A 156 0.51 1.63 -10.71
CA LEU A 156 0.58 1.88 -12.15
C LEU A 156 -0.79 2.32 -12.70
N SER A 157 -1.86 1.70 -12.25
CA SER A 157 -3.23 2.05 -12.65
C SER A 157 -3.61 3.46 -12.17
N TYR A 158 -3.30 3.80 -10.91
CA TYR A 158 -3.51 5.15 -10.40
C TYR A 158 -2.68 6.20 -11.15
N MET A 159 -1.41 5.90 -11.46
CA MET A 159 -0.56 6.78 -12.24
C MET A 159 -1.22 7.15 -13.59
N LEU A 160 -1.73 6.14 -14.32
CA LEU A 160 -2.40 6.36 -15.60
C LEU A 160 -3.67 7.19 -15.44
N ILE A 161 -4.54 6.88 -14.47
CA ILE A 161 -5.79 7.61 -14.22
C ILE A 161 -5.50 9.07 -13.81
N TYR A 162 -4.50 9.31 -12.97
CA TYR A 162 -4.15 10.66 -12.55
C TYR A 162 -3.52 11.46 -13.67
N PHE A 163 -2.73 10.83 -14.52
CA PHE A 163 -2.16 11.46 -15.71
C PHE A 163 -3.26 11.91 -16.69
N GLU A 164 -4.24 11.05 -17.01
CA GLU A 164 -5.40 11.34 -17.84
C GLU A 164 -6.30 12.48 -17.29
N ARG A 165 -6.24 12.69 -15.97
CA ARG A 165 -7.03 13.73 -15.27
C ARG A 165 -6.24 15.01 -14.98
N ASP A 166 -5.08 15.20 -15.56
CA ASP A 166 -4.18 16.32 -15.31
C ASP A 166 -3.75 16.47 -13.83
N LYS A 167 -3.83 15.39 -13.04
CA LYS A 167 -3.40 15.36 -11.64
C LYS A 167 -1.93 14.91 -11.53
N TYR A 168 -1.04 15.67 -12.14
CA TYR A 168 0.38 15.30 -12.32
C TYR A 168 1.12 15.02 -11.03
N LEU A 169 0.86 15.76 -9.94
CA LEU A 169 1.49 15.50 -8.64
C LEU A 169 1.13 14.12 -8.08
N LEU A 170 -0.15 13.73 -8.19
CA LEU A 170 -0.61 12.40 -7.76
C LEU A 170 -0.09 11.30 -8.70
N ALA A 171 0.03 11.56 -10.00
CA ALA A 171 0.63 10.63 -10.94
C ALA A 171 2.12 10.37 -10.61
N ILE A 172 2.88 11.41 -10.28
CA ILE A 172 4.27 11.29 -9.83
C ILE A 172 4.36 10.50 -8.52
N LEU A 173 3.49 10.77 -7.55
CA LEU A 173 3.44 10.03 -6.29
C LEU A 173 3.19 8.54 -6.53
N SER A 174 2.24 8.21 -7.41
CA SER A 174 1.93 6.83 -7.78
C SER A 174 3.11 6.14 -8.48
N LEU A 175 3.85 6.87 -9.34
CA LEU A 175 5.07 6.36 -9.96
C LEU A 175 6.17 6.08 -8.93
N ILE A 176 6.32 6.93 -7.92
CA ILE A 176 7.24 6.72 -6.81
C ILE A 176 6.83 5.47 -6.02
N TYR A 177 5.55 5.31 -5.72
CA TYR A 177 5.04 4.11 -5.04
C TYR A 177 5.29 2.84 -5.86
N PHE A 178 5.03 2.87 -7.16
CA PHE A 178 5.35 1.76 -8.07
C PHE A 178 6.84 1.35 -7.99
N ALA A 179 7.76 2.32 -8.03
CA ALA A 179 9.19 2.06 -7.91
C ALA A 179 9.56 1.43 -6.55
N PHE A 180 8.95 1.93 -5.45
CA PHE A 180 9.16 1.34 -4.12
C PHE A 180 8.47 -0.01 -3.97
N SER A 181 7.36 -0.27 -4.64
CA SER A 181 6.71 -1.58 -4.66
C SER A 181 7.60 -2.65 -5.28
N ILE A 182 8.29 -2.32 -6.38
CA ILE A 182 9.31 -3.21 -6.98
C ILE A 182 10.43 -3.49 -5.98
N ARG A 183 10.99 -2.45 -5.34
CA ARG A 183 12.06 -2.59 -4.35
C ARG A 183 11.59 -3.39 -3.13
N GLY A 184 10.37 -3.14 -2.66
CA GLY A 184 9.74 -3.84 -1.54
C GLY A 184 9.62 -5.34 -1.81
N TYR A 185 9.15 -5.70 -3.01
CA TYR A 185 9.06 -7.10 -3.43
C TYR A 185 10.41 -7.82 -3.34
N PHE A 186 11.46 -7.25 -3.93
CA PHE A 186 12.79 -7.89 -3.91
C PHE A 186 13.38 -7.96 -2.50
N ASN A 187 13.20 -6.95 -1.67
CA ASN A 187 13.65 -6.96 -0.29
C ASN A 187 12.90 -8.02 0.53
N TRP A 188 11.58 -8.09 0.42
CA TRP A 188 10.79 -9.08 1.15
C TRP A 188 11.02 -10.50 0.64
N LYS A 189 11.27 -10.68 -0.66
CA LYS A 189 11.67 -11.98 -1.23
C LYS A 189 12.98 -12.49 -0.62
N LYS A 190 13.96 -11.61 -0.40
CA LYS A 190 15.21 -11.97 0.30
C LYS A 190 14.92 -12.36 1.76
N MET A 191 14.09 -11.61 2.47
CA MET A 191 13.70 -11.92 3.86
C MET A 191 12.97 -13.28 3.94
N PHE A 192 12.05 -13.55 3.04
CA PHE A 192 11.31 -14.82 2.94
C PHE A 192 12.25 -16.00 2.71
N SER A 193 13.16 -15.91 1.73
CA SER A 193 14.14 -16.95 1.44
C SER A 193 15.09 -17.21 2.62
N PHE A 194 15.52 -16.17 3.32
CA PHE A 194 16.36 -16.30 4.53
C PHE A 194 15.62 -17.00 5.66
N GLY A 195 14.35 -16.62 5.89
CA GLY A 195 13.50 -17.27 6.90
C GLY A 195 13.32 -18.77 6.65
N GLN A 196 13.06 -19.17 5.40
CA GLN A 196 12.94 -20.59 5.04
C GLN A 196 14.23 -21.38 5.27
N LYS A 197 15.39 -20.81 4.90
CA LYS A 197 16.70 -21.47 5.13
C LYS A 197 16.98 -21.67 6.62
N LYS A 198 16.66 -20.69 7.47
CA LYS A 198 16.83 -20.77 8.92
C LYS A 198 15.97 -21.89 9.50
N THR A 199 14.68 -21.91 9.17
CA THR A 199 13.76 -22.96 9.62
C THR A 199 14.23 -24.35 9.23
N ALA A 200 14.68 -24.54 7.96
CA ALA A 200 15.20 -25.82 7.51
C ALA A 200 16.48 -26.24 8.25
N SER A 201 17.38 -25.30 8.56
CA SER A 201 18.60 -25.59 9.34
C SER A 201 18.30 -25.99 10.78
N ASP A 202 17.32 -25.30 11.42
CA ASP A 202 16.93 -25.60 12.78
C ASP A 202 16.25 -26.97 12.88
N MET A 203 15.43 -27.34 11.89
CA MET A 203 14.82 -28.68 11.82
C MET A 203 15.87 -29.80 11.67
N ARG A 204 16.90 -29.61 10.83
CA ARG A 204 17.99 -30.58 10.68
C ARG A 204 18.79 -30.76 11.97
N ARG A 205 19.08 -29.66 12.71
CA ARG A 205 19.75 -29.74 14.01
C ARG A 205 18.92 -30.52 15.02
N PHE A 206 17.61 -30.33 15.04
CA PHE A 206 16.69 -31.03 15.92
C PHE A 206 16.64 -32.54 15.62
N GLN A 207 16.70 -32.93 14.34
CA GLN A 207 16.75 -34.35 13.94
C GLN A 207 18.07 -35.01 14.33
N ASN A 208 19.22 -34.34 14.13
CA ASN A 208 20.53 -34.86 14.46
C ASN A 208 20.78 -35.02 15.96
N ASN A 209 20.11 -34.21 16.81
CA ASN A 209 20.22 -34.31 18.26
C ASN A 209 19.32 -35.39 18.87
N LYS A 210 18.48 -36.06 18.09
CA LYS A 210 17.62 -37.17 18.51
C LYS A 210 18.18 -38.56 18.18
N LEU A 211 19.29 -38.61 17.43
CA LEU A 211 20.07 -39.81 17.12
C LEU A 211 21.26 -39.92 18.07
#